data_ca7a99172619991df494c626c2634114
#
_entry.id   ca7a99172619991df494c626c2634114
#
_cell.length_a   1.000
_cell.length_b   1.000
_cell.length_c   1.000
_cell.angle_alpha   90.00
_cell.angle_beta   90.00
_cell.angle_gamma   90.00
#
_symmetry.space_group_name_H-M   'P 1'
#
loop_
_entity.id
_entity.type
_entity.pdbx_description
1 polymer ?
#
loop_
_entity_poly.entity_id
_entity_poly.type
_entity_poly.pdbx_seq_one_letter_code
_entity_poly.pdbx_strand_id
1 'polypeptide(L)'
;VFPEELQIFCAWQEKEPLNHAGSNWMKYIPLFLYSFRWNIEVSYYEQKTFWSFCSYMVRSRKGIEMLVNLINISYCAMKLLPYQEENFSAYRSESVQDFRFFISQKIQEQIFYVSFVKNIETGIKSTWLVNAIKRLVGRQGYHL
;
A
#
# COMPACT_ATOMS: atom_id res chain seq x y z
N VAL A 1 -9.74 -11.09 -1.68
CA VAL A 1 -10.63 -12.26 -1.53
C VAL A 1 -11.90 -11.93 -2.30
N PHE A 2 -12.11 -12.61 -3.43
CA PHE A 2 -13.38 -12.48 -4.16
C PHE A 2 -14.49 -13.11 -3.32
N PRO A 3 -15.69 -12.52 -3.25
CA PRO A 3 -16.83 -13.16 -2.60
C PRO A 3 -17.03 -14.57 -3.16
N GLU A 4 -17.39 -15.52 -2.31
CA GLU A 4 -17.63 -16.94 -2.71
C GLU A 4 -18.58 -17.05 -3.89
N GLU A 5 -19.53 -16.14 -4.00
CA GLU A 5 -20.49 -16.06 -5.11
C GLU A 5 -19.83 -15.80 -6.48
N LEU A 6 -18.71 -15.03 -6.53
CA LEU A 6 -17.94 -14.82 -7.75
C LEU A 6 -17.09 -16.05 -8.12
N GLN A 7 -16.59 -16.77 -7.13
CA GLN A 7 -15.90 -18.04 -7.37
C GLN A 7 -16.85 -19.11 -7.92
N ILE A 8 -18.07 -19.14 -7.41
CA ILE A 8 -19.13 -20.04 -7.92
C ILE A 8 -19.47 -19.68 -9.36
N PHE A 9 -19.55 -18.40 -9.70
CA PHE A 9 -19.84 -17.92 -11.06
C PHE A 9 -18.71 -18.25 -12.06
N CYS A 10 -17.45 -18.05 -11.66
CA CYS A 10 -16.30 -18.45 -12.48
C CYS A 10 -16.22 -19.97 -12.67
N ALA A 11 -16.47 -20.76 -11.62
CA ALA A 11 -16.50 -22.22 -11.69
C ALA A 11 -17.68 -22.75 -12.52
N TRP A 12 -18.75 -21.98 -12.61
CA TRP A 12 -19.90 -22.33 -13.44
C TRP A 12 -19.64 -22.08 -14.93
N GLN A 13 -18.90 -21.04 -15.26
CA GLN A 13 -18.50 -20.70 -16.62
C GLN A 13 -17.55 -21.75 -17.25
N GLU A 14 -16.74 -22.42 -16.43
CA GLU A 14 -15.81 -23.47 -16.87
C GLU A 14 -16.51 -24.82 -17.15
N LYS A 15 -17.71 -25.05 -16.64
CA LYS A 15 -18.41 -26.34 -16.73
C LYS A 15 -19.44 -26.47 -17.86
N GLU A 16 -19.82 -25.38 -18.50
CA GLU A 16 -20.81 -25.43 -19.60
C GLU A 16 -20.11 -25.41 -20.97
N PRO A 17 -20.27 -26.46 -21.81
CA PRO A 17 -19.76 -26.40 -23.18
C PRO A 17 -20.54 -25.36 -23.99
N LEU A 18 -19.79 -24.58 -24.73
CA LEU A 18 -20.18 -23.40 -25.52
C LEU A 18 -21.34 -23.57 -26.52
N ASN A 19 -21.93 -24.74 -26.65
CA ASN A 19 -22.85 -25.10 -27.73
C ASN A 19 -24.34 -24.79 -27.49
N HIS A 20 -24.72 -24.36 -26.28
CA HIS A 20 -26.10 -23.94 -25.98
C HIS A 20 -26.22 -22.50 -25.41
N ALA A 21 -25.15 -21.74 -25.45
CA ALA A 21 -25.01 -20.48 -24.72
C ALA A 21 -25.67 -19.24 -25.39
N GLY A 22 -26.22 -19.40 -26.60
CA GLY A 22 -26.69 -18.23 -27.38
C GLY A 22 -27.87 -17.46 -26.79
N SER A 23 -28.68 -18.04 -25.90
CA SER A 23 -29.87 -17.36 -25.37
C SER A 23 -29.92 -17.21 -23.84
N ASN A 24 -29.20 -18.04 -23.10
CA ASN A 24 -29.31 -18.04 -21.64
C ASN A 24 -28.36 -17.08 -20.93
N TRP A 25 -27.18 -16.80 -21.48
CA TRP A 25 -26.21 -15.90 -20.82
C TRP A 25 -26.72 -14.45 -20.76
N MET A 26 -27.56 -14.02 -21.70
CA MET A 26 -28.18 -12.69 -21.65
C MET A 26 -28.98 -12.43 -20.36
N LYS A 27 -29.54 -13.49 -19.76
CA LYS A 27 -30.28 -13.37 -18.48
C LYS A 27 -29.37 -13.04 -17.31
N TYR A 28 -28.08 -13.40 -17.39
CA TYR A 28 -27.10 -13.20 -16.33
C TYR A 28 -26.28 -11.90 -16.48
N ILE A 29 -26.37 -11.23 -17.65
CA ILE A 29 -25.69 -9.95 -17.85
C ILE A 29 -26.01 -8.92 -16.77
N PRO A 30 -27.28 -8.71 -16.36
CA PRO A 30 -27.60 -7.75 -15.32
C PRO A 30 -26.94 -8.10 -13.98
N LEU A 31 -26.87 -9.39 -13.62
CA LEU A 31 -26.22 -9.87 -12.40
C LEU A 31 -24.71 -9.67 -12.48
N PHE A 32 -24.11 -9.97 -13.63
CA PHE A 32 -22.69 -9.74 -13.88
C PHE A 32 -22.33 -8.26 -13.83
N LEU A 33 -23.12 -7.40 -14.47
CA LEU A 33 -22.92 -5.94 -14.41
C LEU A 33 -23.12 -5.42 -12.98
N TYR A 34 -24.07 -5.97 -12.23
CA TYR A 34 -24.29 -5.61 -10.85
C TYR A 34 -23.11 -6.01 -9.94
N SER A 35 -22.40 -7.10 -10.24
CA SER A 35 -21.22 -7.51 -9.50
C SER A 35 -20.07 -6.49 -9.56
N PHE A 36 -19.96 -5.71 -10.64
CA PHE A 36 -18.98 -4.61 -10.70
C PHE A 36 -19.26 -3.48 -9.69
N ARG A 37 -20.54 -3.28 -9.32
CA ARG A 37 -20.91 -2.32 -8.28
C ARG A 37 -20.26 -2.68 -6.94
N TRP A 38 -20.18 -3.97 -6.61
CA TRP A 38 -19.53 -4.43 -5.39
C TRP A 38 -18.07 -4.00 -5.31
N ASN A 39 -17.35 -4.07 -6.41
CA ASN A 39 -15.96 -3.63 -6.47
C ASN A 39 -15.82 -2.12 -6.19
N ILE A 40 -16.78 -1.31 -6.61
CA ILE A 40 -16.81 0.13 -6.30
C ILE A 40 -17.04 0.35 -4.80
N GLU A 41 -17.97 -0.39 -4.21
CA GLU A 41 -18.26 -0.28 -2.77
C GLU A 41 -17.07 -0.73 -1.91
N VAL A 42 -16.41 -1.83 -2.28
CA VAL A 42 -15.17 -2.30 -1.63
C VAL A 42 -14.06 -1.27 -1.76
N SER A 43 -13.84 -0.73 -2.96
CA SER A 43 -12.82 0.30 -3.18
C SER A 43 -13.07 1.56 -2.34
N TYR A 44 -14.31 1.99 -2.25
CA TYR A 44 -14.70 3.13 -1.43
C TYR A 44 -14.51 2.84 0.07
N TYR A 45 -14.90 1.65 0.51
CA TYR A 45 -14.69 1.21 1.89
C TYR A 45 -13.20 1.18 2.26
N GLU A 46 -12.36 0.59 1.41
CA GLU A 46 -10.92 0.53 1.62
C GLU A 46 -10.30 1.93 1.70
N GLN A 47 -10.65 2.83 0.78
CA GLN A 47 -10.18 4.22 0.79
C GLN A 47 -10.62 4.97 2.04
N LYS A 48 -11.86 4.80 2.46
CA LYS A 48 -12.40 5.45 3.66
C LYS A 48 -11.70 4.94 4.92
N THR A 49 -11.51 3.63 5.02
CA THR A 49 -10.96 3.00 6.23
C THR A 49 -9.44 3.14 6.32
N PHE A 50 -8.72 2.97 5.20
CA PHE A 50 -7.26 2.86 5.23
C PHE A 50 -6.53 4.10 4.71
N TRP A 51 -7.17 4.94 3.92
CA TRP A 51 -6.60 6.18 3.37
C TRP A 51 -7.18 7.45 3.99
N SER A 52 -7.98 7.31 5.05
CA SER A 52 -8.61 8.46 5.71
C SER A 52 -9.45 9.33 4.76
N PHE A 53 -10.05 8.71 3.74
CA PHE A 53 -10.96 9.40 2.85
C PHE A 53 -12.13 9.95 3.69
N CYS A 54 -12.43 11.23 3.59
CA CYS A 54 -13.40 11.96 4.40
C CYS A 54 -12.98 12.29 5.84
N SER A 55 -11.77 11.95 6.30
CA SER A 55 -11.28 12.26 7.66
C SER A 55 -10.34 13.47 7.69
N TYR A 56 -10.29 14.26 6.64
CA TYR A 56 -9.38 15.39 6.50
C TYR A 56 -9.98 16.70 7.01
N MET A 57 -9.11 17.58 7.51
CA MET A 57 -9.49 18.91 8.02
C MET A 57 -9.32 20.03 6.98
N VAL A 58 -9.14 19.70 5.69
CA VAL A 58 -8.96 20.70 4.63
C VAL A 58 -10.31 21.32 4.27
N ARG A 59 -10.37 22.66 4.31
CA ARG A 59 -11.62 23.42 4.06
C ARG A 59 -11.69 24.05 2.66
N SER A 60 -10.57 24.20 1.97
CA SER A 60 -10.56 24.79 0.64
C SER A 60 -10.96 23.77 -0.42
N ARG A 61 -11.81 24.14 -1.36
CA ARG A 61 -12.23 23.28 -2.48
C ARG A 61 -11.05 22.66 -3.23
N LYS A 62 -10.07 23.49 -3.61
CA LYS A 62 -8.86 23.02 -4.30
C LYS A 62 -8.05 22.01 -3.47
N GLY A 63 -7.96 22.23 -2.15
CA GLY A 63 -7.28 21.31 -1.24
C GLY A 63 -8.00 19.97 -1.13
N ILE A 64 -9.34 19.98 -1.09
CA ILE A 64 -10.16 18.76 -1.07
C ILE A 64 -9.97 17.97 -2.38
N GLU A 65 -10.08 18.64 -3.54
CA GLU A 65 -9.89 18.02 -4.86
C GLU A 65 -8.47 17.40 -4.97
N MET A 66 -7.45 18.13 -4.53
CA MET A 66 -6.06 17.63 -4.54
C MET A 66 -5.90 16.39 -3.64
N LEU A 67 -6.46 16.42 -2.44
CA LEU A 67 -6.37 15.32 -1.48
C LEU A 67 -7.10 14.07 -2.00
N VAL A 68 -8.30 14.23 -2.55
CA VAL A 68 -9.06 13.13 -3.16
C VAL A 68 -8.28 12.49 -4.31
N ASN A 69 -7.68 13.31 -5.18
CA ASN A 69 -6.86 12.81 -6.27
C ASN A 69 -5.62 12.06 -5.76
N LEU A 70 -4.96 12.58 -4.72
CA LEU A 70 -3.80 11.93 -4.11
C LEU A 70 -4.18 10.56 -3.49
N ILE A 71 -5.31 10.49 -2.81
CA ILE A 71 -5.83 9.23 -2.25
C ILE A 71 -6.10 8.23 -3.37
N ASN A 72 -6.78 8.64 -4.44
CA ASN A 72 -7.07 7.77 -5.58
C ASN A 72 -5.79 7.26 -6.27
N ILE A 73 -4.82 8.14 -6.52
CA ILE A 73 -3.53 7.76 -7.12
C ILE A 73 -2.79 6.78 -6.21
N SER A 74 -2.71 7.07 -4.92
CA SER A 74 -2.07 6.21 -3.93
C SER A 74 -2.74 4.83 -3.85
N TYR A 75 -4.06 4.79 -3.82
CA TYR A 75 -4.83 3.56 -3.81
C TYR A 75 -4.59 2.73 -5.09
N CYS A 76 -4.67 3.34 -6.26
CA CYS A 76 -4.41 2.68 -7.53
C CYS A 76 -2.97 2.15 -7.60
N ALA A 77 -2.00 2.92 -7.15
CA ALA A 77 -0.61 2.50 -7.10
C ALA A 77 -0.45 1.24 -6.22
N MET A 78 -1.05 1.22 -5.02
CA MET A 78 -1.01 0.04 -4.13
C MET A 78 -1.68 -1.20 -4.73
N LYS A 79 -2.73 -1.02 -5.53
CA LYS A 79 -3.38 -2.14 -6.24
C LYS A 79 -2.55 -2.68 -7.41
N LEU A 80 -1.83 -1.82 -8.12
CA LEU A 80 -1.11 -2.18 -9.36
C LEU A 80 0.34 -2.65 -9.10
N LEU A 81 1.02 -2.09 -8.11
CA LEU A 81 2.43 -2.35 -7.84
C LEU A 81 2.77 -3.84 -7.70
N PRO A 82 2.00 -4.69 -6.98
CA PRO A 82 2.27 -6.12 -6.87
C PRO A 82 2.22 -6.88 -8.19
N TYR A 83 1.55 -6.33 -9.20
CA TYR A 83 1.45 -6.93 -10.53
C TYR A 83 2.54 -6.47 -11.48
N GLN A 84 3.11 -5.29 -11.25
CA GLN A 84 4.16 -4.72 -12.09
C GLN A 84 5.56 -5.15 -11.66
N GLU A 85 5.79 -5.26 -10.35
CA GLU A 85 7.10 -5.55 -9.77
C GLU A 85 7.14 -6.98 -9.20
N GLU A 86 8.10 -7.78 -9.66
CA GLU A 86 8.28 -9.17 -9.19
C GLU A 86 8.59 -9.25 -7.70
N ASN A 87 9.32 -8.27 -7.17
CA ASN A 87 9.65 -8.19 -5.74
C ASN A 87 8.43 -8.13 -4.83
N PHE A 88 7.27 -7.73 -5.35
CA PHE A 88 6.02 -7.60 -4.61
C PHE A 88 4.99 -8.66 -5.00
N SER A 89 5.37 -9.66 -5.80
CA SER A 89 4.47 -10.70 -6.29
C SER A 89 3.77 -11.49 -5.18
N ALA A 90 4.41 -11.65 -4.02
CA ALA A 90 3.81 -12.29 -2.85
C ALA A 90 2.55 -11.58 -2.34
N TYR A 91 2.43 -10.26 -2.59
CA TYR A 91 1.29 -9.46 -2.15
C TYR A 91 0.11 -9.45 -3.13
N ARG A 92 0.18 -10.17 -4.25
CA ARG A 92 -0.95 -10.26 -5.22
C ARG A 92 -2.19 -10.90 -4.63
N SER A 93 -2.01 -11.86 -3.72
CA SER A 93 -3.08 -12.56 -3.01
C SER A 93 -3.44 -11.94 -1.66
N GLU A 94 -2.63 -11.02 -1.19
CA GLU A 94 -2.81 -10.38 0.11
C GLU A 94 -3.75 -9.16 0.02
N SER A 95 -4.17 -8.67 1.20
CA SER A 95 -4.98 -7.48 1.25
C SER A 95 -4.15 -6.23 0.89
N VAL A 96 -4.80 -5.22 0.27
CA VAL A 96 -4.14 -3.92 -0.02
C VAL A 96 -3.64 -3.26 1.25
N GLN A 97 -4.27 -3.53 2.39
CA GLN A 97 -3.85 -3.03 3.69
C GLN A 97 -2.50 -3.57 4.10
N ASP A 98 -2.27 -4.90 3.96
CA ASP A 98 -1.02 -5.54 4.35
C ASP A 98 0.13 -5.04 3.48
N PHE A 99 -0.11 -4.92 2.18
CA PHE A 99 0.87 -4.33 1.27
C PHE A 99 1.17 -2.86 1.61
N ARG A 100 0.15 -2.06 1.95
CA ARG A 100 0.33 -0.68 2.39
C ARG A 100 1.18 -0.59 3.66
N PHE A 101 0.94 -1.45 4.65
CA PHE A 101 1.76 -1.52 5.86
C PHE A 101 3.21 -1.86 5.54
N PHE A 102 3.43 -2.85 4.70
CA PHE A 102 4.77 -3.23 4.27
C PHE A 102 5.51 -2.06 3.60
N ILE A 103 4.89 -1.40 2.62
CA ILE A 103 5.49 -0.24 1.95
C ILE A 103 5.76 0.90 2.92
N SER A 104 4.80 1.19 3.81
CA SER A 104 4.96 2.23 4.85
C SER A 104 6.17 1.94 5.75
N GLN A 105 6.32 0.69 6.19
CA GLN A 105 7.47 0.27 6.98
C GLN A 105 8.78 0.44 6.22
N LYS A 106 8.82 0.03 4.94
CA LYS A 106 10.01 0.20 4.09
C LYS A 106 10.41 1.67 3.90
N ILE A 107 9.43 2.53 3.68
CA ILE A 107 9.68 3.98 3.57
C ILE A 107 10.21 4.54 4.90
N GLN A 108 9.61 4.16 6.03
CA GLN A 108 10.08 4.60 7.35
C GLN A 108 11.51 4.14 7.63
N GLU A 109 11.82 2.88 7.33
CA GLU A 109 13.18 2.35 7.44
C GLU A 109 14.16 3.18 6.62
N GLN A 110 13.86 3.46 5.34
CA GLN A 110 14.74 4.25 4.48
C GLN A 110 14.92 5.68 5.00
N ILE A 111 13.83 6.34 5.42
CA ILE A 111 13.91 7.71 5.98
C ILE A 111 14.77 7.70 7.26
N PHE A 112 14.59 6.71 8.12
CA PHE A 112 15.38 6.59 9.35
C PHE A 112 16.85 6.39 9.03
N TYR A 113 17.19 5.42 8.17
CA TYR A 113 18.59 5.13 7.82
C TYR A 113 19.29 6.32 7.18
N VAL A 114 18.66 6.99 6.22
CA VAL A 114 19.24 8.17 5.55
C VAL A 114 19.49 9.29 6.56
N SER A 115 18.53 9.57 7.42
CA SER A 115 18.67 10.59 8.46
C SER A 115 19.72 10.21 9.50
N PHE A 116 19.79 8.96 9.90
CA PHE A 116 20.74 8.43 10.87
C PHE A 116 22.18 8.51 10.32
N VAL A 117 22.40 8.03 9.10
CA VAL A 117 23.73 8.10 8.46
C VAL A 117 24.19 9.54 8.31
N LYS A 118 23.32 10.45 7.87
CA LYS A 118 23.62 11.87 7.74
C LYS A 118 23.98 12.51 9.08
N ASN A 119 23.26 12.15 10.14
CA ASN A 119 23.54 12.64 11.49
C ASN A 119 24.88 12.11 12.03
N ILE A 120 25.19 10.84 11.77
CA ILE A 120 26.49 10.24 12.12
C ILE A 120 27.62 10.95 11.37
N GLU A 121 27.51 11.13 10.06
CA GLU A 121 28.52 11.83 9.27
C GLU A 121 28.75 13.26 9.78
N THR A 122 27.68 13.97 10.09
CA THR A 122 27.75 15.33 10.63
C THR A 122 28.39 15.31 12.03
N GLY A 123 28.03 14.35 12.86
CA GLY A 123 28.60 14.15 14.20
C GLY A 123 30.09 13.83 14.17
N ILE A 124 30.52 12.93 13.27
CA ILE A 124 31.92 12.55 13.12
C ILE A 124 32.76 13.74 12.62
N LYS A 125 32.18 14.57 11.74
CA LYS A 125 32.85 15.80 11.25
C LYS A 125 32.90 16.90 12.31
N SER A 126 32.11 16.84 13.37
CA SER A 126 32.12 17.84 14.41
C SER A 126 33.30 17.63 15.37
N THR A 127 34.24 18.59 15.41
CA THR A 127 35.45 18.56 16.23
C THR A 127 35.17 18.41 17.73
N TRP A 128 34.03 18.94 18.21
CA TRP A 128 33.69 18.81 19.64
C TRP A 128 33.32 17.40 20.02
N LEU A 129 32.60 16.67 19.16
CA LEU A 129 32.17 15.28 19.43
C LEU A 129 33.36 14.34 19.38
N VAL A 130 34.27 14.52 18.42
CA VAL A 130 35.54 13.77 18.37
C VAL A 130 36.38 14.01 19.62
N ASN A 131 36.46 15.26 20.08
CA ASN A 131 37.19 15.61 21.32
C ASN A 131 36.48 15.05 22.57
N ALA A 132 35.16 15.04 22.61
CA ALA A 132 34.41 14.41 23.72
C ALA A 132 34.64 12.91 23.79
N ILE A 133 34.62 12.20 22.66
CA ILE A 133 34.92 10.78 22.58
C ILE A 133 36.35 10.51 23.01
N LYS A 134 37.34 11.28 22.52
CA LYS A 134 38.72 11.16 22.95
C LYS A 134 38.89 11.33 24.46
N ARG A 135 38.15 12.28 25.08
CA ARG A 135 38.16 12.47 26.53
C ARG A 135 37.58 11.30 27.31
N LEU A 136 36.52 10.68 26.80
CA LEU A 136 35.88 9.51 27.41
C LEU A 136 36.76 8.29 27.30
N VAL A 137 37.35 8.04 26.11
CA VAL A 137 38.27 6.91 25.89
C VAL A 137 39.57 7.09 26.68
N GLY A 138 40.11 8.33 26.76
CA GLY A 138 41.31 8.63 27.52
C GLY A 138 41.13 8.57 29.05
N ARG A 139 39.87 8.65 29.56
CA ARG A 139 39.59 8.44 31.00
C ARG A 139 39.53 6.97 31.42
N GLN A 140 39.30 6.07 30.48
CA GLN A 140 39.44 4.62 30.70
C GLN A 140 40.89 4.20 30.43
N GLY A 141 41.84 4.82 31.11
CA GLY A 141 43.20 4.35 31.13
C GLY A 141 43.22 2.95 31.69
N TYR A 142 43.32 1.96 30.81
CA TYR A 142 43.68 0.61 31.20
C TYR A 142 45.09 0.67 31.79
N HIS A 143 45.18 0.65 33.12
CA HIS A 143 46.38 0.22 33.75
C HIS A 143 46.51 -1.30 33.47
N LEU A 144 47.32 -1.63 32.48
CA LEU A 144 47.91 -2.95 32.33
C LEU A 144 49.11 -3.07 33.23
#